data_9cff40ddfc5e8a40fdc3734bb543d290
#
_entry.id   9cff40ddfc5e8a40fdc3734bb543d290
#
_cell.length_a   1.000
_cell.length_b   1.000
_cell.length_c   1.000
_cell.angle_alpha   90.00
_cell.angle_beta   90.00
_cell.angle_gamma   90.00
#
_symmetry.space_group_name_H-M   'P 1'
#
loop_
_entity.id
_entity.type
_entity.pdbx_description
1 polymer ?
#
loop_
_entity_poly.entity_id
_entity_poly.type
_entity_poly.pdbx_seq_one_letter_code
_entity_poly.pdbx_strand_id
1 'polypeptide(L)'
;FYVAATCNDFPGWSCDNRIPDLLKAFTRASTLEARRKIADDIQVAAYDLVPAVMWGQFTIPAGYRASLKNLVQSSYPMFWQVEP
;
A
#
# COMPACT_ATOMS: atom_id res chain seq x y z
N PHE A 1 0.45 0.33 1.93
CA PHE A 1 0.24 1.70 1.46
C PHE A 1 0.87 1.82 0.07
N TYR A 2 0.05 2.04 -0.92
CA TYR A 2 0.51 2.17 -2.30
C TYR A 2 1.08 3.57 -2.49
N VAL A 3 2.37 3.71 -2.61
CA VAL A 3 2.96 4.93 -3.17
C VAL A 3 3.07 4.72 -4.68
N ALA A 4 1.94 4.81 -5.36
CA ALA A 4 1.89 4.75 -6.80
C ALA A 4 2.31 6.11 -7.38
N ALA A 5 3.58 6.39 -7.34
CA ALA A 5 4.17 7.54 -8.03
C ALA A 5 5.13 7.09 -9.13
N THR A 6 4.95 5.87 -9.61
CA THR A 6 5.63 5.37 -10.78
C THR A 6 4.90 5.93 -12.00
N CYS A 7 5.59 6.80 -12.72
CA CYS A 7 5.11 7.54 -13.88
C CYS A 7 4.46 6.65 -14.93
N ASN A 8 3.28 6.14 -14.78
CA ASN A 8 2.41 5.45 -15.73
C ASN A 8 1.46 4.40 -15.10
N ASP A 9 1.54 4.14 -13.80
CA ASP A 9 0.86 2.97 -13.21
C ASP A 9 -0.45 3.29 -12.48
N PHE A 10 -0.78 4.57 -12.28
CA PHE A 10 -1.96 4.94 -11.50
C PHE A 10 -2.79 6.04 -12.16
N PRO A 11 -4.13 5.97 -12.10
CA PRO A 11 -5.00 7.04 -12.58
C PRO A 11 -4.67 8.37 -11.90
N GLY A 12 -4.49 9.41 -12.71
CA GLY A 12 -4.06 10.72 -12.24
C GLY A 12 -2.64 11.09 -12.68
N TRP A 13 -1.85 10.11 -13.16
CA TRP A 13 -0.53 10.30 -13.79
C TRP A 13 0.46 11.12 -12.96
N SER A 14 0.31 11.12 -11.63
CA SER A 14 1.30 11.73 -10.74
C SER A 14 2.64 11.03 -10.91
N CYS A 15 3.70 11.81 -11.12
CA CYS A 15 5.01 11.29 -11.46
C CYS A 15 6.10 12.07 -10.76
N ASP A 16 6.87 11.38 -9.93
CA ASP A 16 8.12 11.89 -9.39
C ASP A 16 9.18 10.79 -9.48
N ASN A 17 10.22 11.04 -10.30
CA ASN A 17 11.30 10.08 -10.51
C ASN A 17 12.13 9.79 -9.26
N ARG A 18 12.08 10.65 -8.23
CA ARG A 18 12.76 10.40 -6.95
C ARG A 18 12.21 9.18 -6.23
N ILE A 19 10.90 8.96 -6.30
CA ILE A 19 10.22 7.90 -5.55
C ILE A 19 10.63 6.49 -6.01
N PRO A 20 10.62 6.13 -7.30
CA PRO A 20 11.10 4.84 -7.76
C PRO A 20 12.55 4.54 -7.36
N ASP A 21 13.42 5.54 -7.38
CA ASP A 21 14.82 5.35 -7.01
C ASP A 21 14.98 5.15 -5.49
N LEU A 22 14.26 5.90 -4.69
CA LEU A 22 14.19 5.70 -3.24
C LEU A 22 13.61 4.33 -2.87
N LEU A 23 12.58 3.84 -3.57
CA LEU A 23 12.04 2.50 -3.37
C LEU A 23 13.06 1.41 -3.66
N LYS A 24 13.83 1.53 -4.75
CA LYS A 24 14.94 0.62 -5.05
C LYS A 24 16.03 0.67 -3.97
N ALA A 25 16.35 1.86 -3.47
CA ALA A 25 17.31 2.02 -2.38
C ALA A 25 16.77 1.37 -1.09
N PHE A 26 15.49 1.54 -0.77
CA PHE A 26 14.86 0.92 0.39
C PHE A 26 14.95 -0.61 0.38
N THR A 27 14.71 -1.23 -0.77
CA THR A 27 14.80 -2.70 -0.90
C THR A 27 16.22 -3.23 -0.75
N ARG A 28 17.23 -2.41 -1.07
CA ARG A 28 18.65 -2.77 -0.94
C ARG A 28 19.25 -2.48 0.42
N ALA A 29 18.60 -1.63 1.22
CA ALA A 29 19.10 -1.25 2.53
C ALA A 29 19.09 -2.44 3.50
N SER A 30 20.23 -2.74 4.11
CA SER A 30 20.40 -3.88 5.02
C SER A 30 20.11 -3.54 6.48
N THR A 31 20.20 -2.27 6.87
CA THR A 31 20.01 -1.83 8.25
C THR A 31 18.65 -1.14 8.44
N LEU A 32 18.10 -1.27 9.66
CA LEU A 32 16.85 -0.61 10.00
C LEU A 32 16.95 0.91 9.95
N GLU A 33 18.07 1.46 10.37
CA GLU A 33 18.34 2.91 10.35
C GLU A 33 18.37 3.46 8.93
N ALA A 34 19.07 2.78 8.01
CA ALA A 34 19.10 3.16 6.61
C ALA A 34 17.68 3.10 5.99
N ARG A 35 16.90 2.05 6.30
CA ARG A 35 15.51 1.94 5.83
C ARG A 35 14.62 3.06 6.35
N ARG A 36 14.75 3.42 7.64
CA ARG A 36 13.97 4.53 8.23
C ARG A 36 14.27 5.84 7.52
N LYS A 37 15.56 6.16 7.33
CA LYS A 37 15.95 7.38 6.61
C LYS A 37 15.37 7.43 5.20
N ILE A 38 15.46 6.33 4.45
CA ILE A 38 14.91 6.27 3.09
C ILE A 38 13.37 6.38 3.12
N ALA A 39 12.71 5.79 4.10
CA ALA A 39 11.27 5.92 4.27
C ALA A 39 10.85 7.36 4.54
N ASP A 40 11.60 8.09 5.37
CA ASP A 40 11.37 9.52 5.62
C ASP A 40 11.55 10.34 4.33
N ASP A 41 12.59 10.06 3.55
CA ASP A 41 12.83 10.73 2.26
C ASP A 41 11.69 10.45 1.25
N ILE A 42 11.17 9.22 1.20
CA ILE A 42 9.99 8.86 0.40
C ILE A 42 8.76 9.64 0.87
N GLN A 43 8.58 9.75 2.17
CA GLN A 43 7.44 10.46 2.75
C GLN A 43 7.47 11.95 2.40
N VAL A 44 8.63 12.60 2.49
CA VAL A 44 8.81 13.99 2.08
C VAL A 44 8.50 14.16 0.59
N ALA A 45 9.06 13.32 -0.27
CA ALA A 45 8.79 13.36 -1.71
C ALA A 45 7.30 13.14 -2.03
N ALA A 46 6.62 12.25 -1.30
CA ALA A 46 5.18 12.01 -1.46
C ALA A 46 4.34 13.22 -1.02
N TYR A 47 4.73 13.92 0.04
CA TYR A 47 4.05 15.14 0.47
C TYR A 47 4.25 16.30 -0.52
N ASP A 48 5.43 16.42 -1.12
CA ASP A 48 5.69 17.43 -2.15
C ASP A 48 4.84 17.19 -3.42
N LEU A 49 4.70 15.93 -3.80
CA LEU A 49 3.94 15.54 -4.99
C LEU A 49 2.42 15.58 -4.79
N VAL A 50 1.95 15.34 -3.56
CA VAL A 50 0.52 15.21 -3.20
C VAL A 50 -0.25 14.29 -4.16
N PRO A 51 0.19 13.03 -4.37
CA PRO A 51 -0.44 12.14 -5.35
C PRO A 51 -1.85 11.70 -4.93
N ALA A 52 -2.17 11.83 -3.66
CA ALA A 52 -3.47 11.46 -3.10
C ALA A 52 -3.78 12.31 -1.86
N VAL A 53 -5.05 12.60 -1.67
CA VAL A 53 -5.57 13.24 -0.46
C VAL A 53 -6.37 12.22 0.33
N MET A 54 -5.98 12.01 1.59
CA MET A 54 -6.69 11.10 2.48
C MET A 54 -7.96 11.75 3.00
N TRP A 55 -9.11 11.22 2.62
CA TRP A 55 -10.43 11.70 3.07
C TRP A 55 -10.85 11.12 4.42
N GLY A 56 -10.32 9.94 4.74
CA GLY A 56 -10.67 9.21 5.93
C GLY A 56 -10.62 7.70 5.73
N GLN A 57 -11.31 6.99 6.60
CA GLN A 57 -11.42 5.54 6.58
C GLN A 57 -12.88 5.15 6.32
N PHE A 58 -13.09 4.13 5.51
CA PHE A 58 -14.43 3.56 5.30
C PHE A 58 -14.41 2.07 5.56
N THR A 59 -15.57 1.53 5.93
CA THR A 59 -15.75 0.09 6.15
C THR A 59 -16.65 -0.47 5.07
N ILE A 60 -16.21 -1.51 4.40
CA ILE A 60 -17.03 -2.27 3.45
C ILE A 60 -17.53 -3.51 4.18
N PRO A 61 -18.83 -3.63 4.47
CA PRO A 61 -19.38 -4.85 5.05
C PRO A 61 -19.35 -5.98 4.01
N ALA A 62 -18.93 -7.16 4.44
CA ALA A 62 -18.98 -8.37 3.62
C ALA A 62 -19.98 -9.35 4.23
N GLY A 63 -20.90 -9.86 3.41
CA GLY A 63 -21.86 -10.90 3.80
C GLY A 63 -21.46 -12.24 3.23
N TYR A 64 -21.61 -13.29 4.03
CA TYR A 64 -21.38 -14.68 3.60
C TYR A 64 -22.42 -15.62 4.22
N ARG A 65 -22.56 -16.81 3.64
CA ARG A 65 -23.49 -17.80 4.17
C ARG A 65 -23.05 -18.29 5.54
N ALA A 66 -23.97 -18.36 6.49
CA ALA A 66 -23.69 -18.81 7.85
C ALA A 66 -23.18 -20.27 7.94
N SER A 67 -23.40 -21.08 6.89
CA SER A 67 -22.88 -22.45 6.84
C SER A 67 -21.37 -22.52 6.57
N LEU A 68 -20.76 -21.46 5.99
CA LEU A 68 -19.32 -21.46 5.72
C LEU A 68 -18.52 -21.38 7.01
N LYS A 69 -17.55 -22.28 7.12
CA LYS A 69 -16.62 -22.36 8.26
C LYS A 69 -15.21 -21.92 7.85
N ASN A 70 -14.38 -21.62 8.84
CA ASN A 70 -12.97 -21.30 8.66
C ASN A 70 -12.70 -20.06 7.78
N LEU A 71 -13.65 -19.10 7.75
CA LEU A 71 -13.44 -17.84 7.08
C LEU A 71 -12.41 -16.99 7.81
N VAL A 72 -11.38 -16.58 7.10
CA VAL A 72 -10.36 -15.64 7.62
C VAL A 72 -10.90 -14.22 7.51
N GLN A 73 -11.01 -13.54 8.65
CA GLN A 73 -11.33 -12.11 8.66
C GLN A 73 -10.15 -11.30 8.15
N SER A 74 -10.30 -10.72 6.97
CA SER A 74 -9.26 -9.96 6.29
C SER A 74 -9.89 -8.82 5.49
N SER A 75 -9.10 -7.80 5.17
CA SER A 75 -9.51 -6.70 4.29
C SER A 75 -9.81 -7.15 2.85
N TYR A 76 -9.35 -8.34 2.48
CA TYR A 76 -9.62 -8.98 1.20
C TYR A 76 -10.21 -10.37 1.42
N PRO A 77 -11.15 -10.83 0.59
CA PRO A 77 -11.70 -12.17 0.72
C PRO A 77 -10.59 -13.21 0.53
N MET A 78 -10.38 -14.01 1.56
CA MET A 78 -9.44 -15.13 1.54
C MET A 78 -10.22 -16.43 1.66
N PHE A 79 -10.09 -17.30 0.66
CA PHE A 79 -10.85 -18.55 0.56
C PHE A 79 -10.02 -19.78 0.95
N TRP A 80 -8.91 -19.61 1.62
CA TRP A 80 -8.10 -20.73 2.10
C TRP A 80 -8.81 -21.48 3.22
N GLN A 81 -8.91 -22.78 3.08
CA GLN A 81 -9.53 -23.67 4.06
C GLN A 81 -11.02 -23.39 4.34
N VAL A 82 -11.71 -22.68 3.46
CA VAL A 82 -13.16 -22.47 3.59
C VAL A 82 -13.89 -23.75 3.29
N GLU A 83 -14.74 -24.18 4.21
CA GLU A 83 -15.58 -25.36 4.09
C GLU A 83 -17.06 -24.97 4.01
N PRO A 84 -17.87 -25.72 3.23
CA PRO A 84 -19.31 -25.47 3.12
C PRO A 84 -20.09 -25.83 4.39
#